data_50da7ffe1296079f859aa577d49db49a
#
_entry.id   50da7ffe1296079f859aa577d49db49a
#
_cell.length_a   1.000
_cell.length_b   1.000
_cell.length_c   1.000
_cell.angle_alpha   90.00
_cell.angle_beta   90.00
_cell.angle_gamma   90.00
#
_symmetry.space_group_name_H-M   'P 1'
#
loop_
_entity.id
_entity.type
_entity.pdbx_description
1 polymer ?
#
loop_
_entity_poly.entity_id
_entity_poly.type
_entity_poly.pdbx_seq_one_letter_code
_entity_poly.pdbx_strand_id
1 'polypeptide(L)'
;MFSMKKSLSLLRLLTAAILLSASGGCSETNDPDPEGGGDPPVKEPVTYTITLGETSEQGAAVKVTPSDETATYYCGIHSEASLLGIPTATLLRQIASLGDLDERLHTGTEEFTIAETLTPITSYKIVVAGYDGKEFTGDIALSEAFAVEPPAGPAAFTFEVKEKSFDNTVIDITPLAAEVPYFAEVKEAAVCDAMTDDAIISEILNLYGSMAEWFTYTGPTTITSSGDFGTLVPGTDYY
;
A
#
# COMPACT_ATOMS: atom_id res chain seq x y z
N MET A 1 21.48 -26.49 -13.76
CA MET A 1 20.30 -27.35 -13.77
C MET A 1 19.57 -27.14 -12.44
N PHE A 2 18.79 -26.06 -12.35
CA PHE A 2 18.10 -25.66 -11.12
C PHE A 2 16.61 -26.01 -11.27
N SER A 3 16.12 -26.78 -10.31
CA SER A 3 14.75 -27.27 -10.21
C SER A 3 13.84 -26.18 -9.63
N MET A 4 12.93 -25.64 -10.44
CA MET A 4 11.88 -24.73 -9.98
C MET A 4 10.81 -25.54 -9.22
N LYS A 5 10.71 -25.34 -7.92
CA LYS A 5 9.55 -25.77 -7.14
C LYS A 5 8.42 -24.77 -7.33
N LYS A 6 7.32 -25.26 -7.95
CA LYS A 6 6.06 -24.52 -8.04
C LYS A 6 5.47 -24.36 -6.64
N SER A 7 5.37 -23.13 -6.17
CA SER A 7 4.58 -22.78 -4.99
C SER A 7 3.12 -22.61 -5.42
N LEU A 8 2.25 -23.47 -4.91
CA LEU A 8 0.80 -23.38 -5.05
C LEU A 8 0.32 -22.33 -4.03
N SER A 9 -0.12 -21.18 -4.50
CA SER A 9 -0.79 -20.18 -3.68
C SER A 9 -2.15 -20.71 -3.24
N LEU A 10 -2.30 -20.97 -1.94
CA LEU A 10 -3.56 -21.37 -1.31
C LEU A 10 -4.33 -20.08 -0.98
N LEU A 11 -5.36 -19.81 -1.77
CA LEU A 11 -6.35 -18.76 -1.52
C LEU A 11 -7.09 -19.09 -0.21
N ARG A 12 -6.75 -18.41 0.89
CA ARG A 12 -7.49 -18.48 2.15
C ARG A 12 -8.44 -17.29 2.23
N LEU A 13 -9.70 -17.56 1.96
CA LEU A 13 -10.81 -16.70 2.33
C LEU A 13 -10.91 -16.68 3.87
N LEU A 14 -10.53 -15.57 4.50
CA LEU A 14 -10.73 -15.36 5.93
C LEU A 14 -11.69 -14.18 6.12
N THR A 15 -12.96 -14.52 6.33
CA THR A 15 -13.97 -13.56 6.79
C THR A 15 -13.82 -13.41 8.31
N ALA A 16 -13.28 -12.28 8.77
CA ALA A 16 -13.29 -11.92 10.17
C ALA A 16 -14.41 -10.90 10.45
N ALA A 17 -15.51 -11.38 11.00
CA ALA A 17 -16.55 -10.51 11.57
C ALA A 17 -16.16 -10.18 13.02
N ILE A 18 -15.86 -8.91 13.30
CA ILE A 18 -15.64 -8.44 14.67
C ILE A 18 -16.97 -7.84 15.16
N LEU A 19 -17.65 -8.58 16.04
CA LEU A 19 -18.77 -8.07 16.83
C LEU A 19 -18.21 -7.44 18.11
N LEU A 20 -18.29 -6.11 18.22
CA LEU A 20 -18.13 -5.42 19.49
C LEU A 20 -19.52 -5.23 20.12
N SER A 21 -19.81 -5.99 21.15
CA SER A 21 -20.98 -5.78 22.02
C SER A 21 -20.58 -4.87 23.18
N ALA A 22 -21.14 -3.65 23.20
CA ALA A 22 -21.08 -2.78 24.37
C ALA A 22 -22.35 -2.99 25.22
N SER A 23 -22.16 -3.54 26.42
CA SER A 23 -23.22 -3.62 27.44
C SER A 23 -23.22 -2.36 28.30
N GLY A 24 -24.21 -1.51 28.14
CA GLY A 24 -24.48 -0.40 29.05
C GLY A 24 -25.60 -0.76 30.04
N GLY A 25 -25.29 -0.69 31.34
CA GLY A 25 -26.22 -1.01 32.42
C GLY A 25 -27.29 0.08 32.64
N CYS A 26 -28.51 -0.36 32.84
CA CYS A 26 -29.64 0.48 33.30
C CYS A 26 -29.54 0.76 34.79
N SER A 27 -29.79 2.01 35.16
CA SER A 27 -30.20 2.39 36.50
C SER A 27 -31.60 3.01 36.39
N GLU A 28 -32.60 2.35 37.00
CA GLU A 28 -33.95 2.86 37.09
C GLU A 28 -34.05 3.91 38.20
N THR A 29 -34.57 5.11 37.84
CA THR A 29 -35.22 6.01 38.79
C THR A 29 -36.55 6.44 38.19
N ASN A 30 -37.66 6.04 38.87
CA ASN A 30 -39.02 6.43 38.54
C ASN A 30 -39.25 7.87 39.00
N ASP A 31 -39.52 8.76 38.03
CA ASP A 31 -40.23 10.01 38.28
C ASP A 31 -41.14 10.27 37.06
N PRO A 32 -42.43 10.65 37.25
CA PRO A 32 -43.36 10.84 36.14
C PRO A 32 -43.16 12.22 35.52
N ASP A 33 -42.69 12.24 34.28
CA ASP A 33 -42.40 13.44 33.50
C ASP A 33 -43.58 13.79 32.57
N PRO A 34 -43.89 15.09 32.40
CA PRO A 34 -44.91 15.55 31.48
C PRO A 34 -44.32 15.76 30.07
N GLU A 35 -44.95 15.10 29.13
CA GLU A 35 -45.07 15.45 27.71
C GLU A 35 -43.81 15.72 26.84
N GLY A 36 -43.44 14.72 26.04
CA GLY A 36 -43.34 14.91 24.59
C GLY A 36 -42.16 15.71 24.04
N GLY A 37 -40.95 15.34 24.41
CA GLY A 37 -39.78 15.69 23.64
C GLY A 37 -39.01 14.42 23.26
N GLY A 38 -39.48 13.71 22.23
CA GLY A 38 -38.68 12.62 21.69
C GLY A 38 -37.35 13.21 21.16
N ASP A 39 -36.23 12.84 21.79
CA ASP A 39 -34.94 13.10 21.20
C ASP A 39 -34.95 12.59 19.75
N PRO A 40 -34.42 13.35 18.79
CA PRO A 40 -34.33 12.88 17.43
C PRO A 40 -33.62 11.52 17.45
N PRO A 41 -34.09 10.53 16.68
CA PRO A 41 -33.47 9.20 16.68
C PRO A 41 -31.97 9.34 16.41
N VAL A 42 -31.16 8.90 17.35
CA VAL A 42 -29.71 8.86 17.17
C VAL A 42 -29.47 7.96 15.98
N LYS A 43 -29.02 8.54 14.87
CA LYS A 43 -28.69 7.78 13.67
C LYS A 43 -27.50 6.88 14.02
N GLU A 44 -27.69 5.57 13.91
CA GLU A 44 -26.58 4.64 14.12
C GLU A 44 -25.45 4.91 13.13
N PRO A 45 -24.19 4.78 13.52
CA PRO A 45 -23.05 4.97 12.63
C PRO A 45 -23.10 3.94 11.48
N VAL A 46 -22.82 4.41 10.27
CA VAL A 46 -22.77 3.54 9.09
C VAL A 46 -21.47 2.74 9.13
N THR A 47 -21.59 1.43 8.97
CA THR A 47 -20.41 0.54 8.82
C THR A 47 -20.24 0.13 7.36
N TYR A 48 -18.98 -0.11 6.96
CA TYR A 48 -18.64 -0.45 5.58
C TYR A 48 -17.89 -1.77 5.53
N THR A 49 -18.34 -2.68 4.69
CA THR A 49 -17.60 -3.90 4.34
C THR A 49 -16.87 -3.67 3.03
N ILE A 50 -15.54 -3.84 3.03
CA ILE A 50 -14.69 -3.65 1.86
C ILE A 50 -14.22 -5.03 1.40
N THR A 51 -14.48 -5.35 0.14
CA THR A 51 -13.96 -6.56 -0.51
C THR A 51 -13.01 -6.13 -1.62
N LEU A 52 -11.74 -6.50 -1.50
CA LEU A 52 -10.73 -6.25 -2.52
C LEU A 52 -10.84 -7.32 -3.62
N GLY A 53 -10.84 -6.91 -4.87
CA GLY A 53 -10.80 -7.76 -6.05
C GLY A 53 -9.39 -7.82 -6.67
N GLU A 54 -9.33 -7.77 -8.00
CA GLU A 54 -8.06 -7.75 -8.74
C GLU A 54 -7.30 -6.44 -8.52
N THR A 55 -5.99 -6.54 -8.35
CA THR A 55 -5.08 -5.41 -8.19
C THR A 55 -4.02 -5.40 -9.28
N SER A 56 -3.65 -4.23 -9.74
CA SER A 56 -2.60 -4.03 -10.76
C SER A 56 -1.91 -2.68 -10.54
N GLU A 57 -0.86 -2.40 -11.29
CA GLU A 57 -0.21 -1.08 -11.28
C GLU A 57 -1.14 0.06 -11.72
N GLN A 58 -2.25 -0.24 -12.38
CA GLN A 58 -3.24 0.74 -12.83
C GLN A 58 -4.38 0.95 -11.85
N GLY A 59 -4.39 0.24 -10.70
CA GLY A 59 -5.40 0.39 -9.67
C GLY A 59 -5.90 -0.92 -9.08
N ALA A 60 -7.06 -0.84 -8.40
CA ALA A 60 -7.66 -1.96 -7.70
C ALA A 60 -9.17 -2.03 -7.93
N ALA A 61 -9.68 -3.22 -8.20
CA ALA A 61 -11.11 -3.50 -8.15
C ALA A 61 -11.55 -3.61 -6.69
N VAL A 62 -12.65 -2.96 -6.34
CA VAL A 62 -13.17 -2.94 -4.98
C VAL A 62 -14.69 -3.05 -4.99
N LYS A 63 -15.23 -3.78 -4.02
CA LYS A 63 -16.65 -3.78 -3.70
C LYS A 63 -16.82 -3.23 -2.29
N VAL A 64 -17.66 -2.21 -2.16
CA VAL A 64 -18.04 -1.62 -0.87
C VAL A 64 -19.49 -1.91 -0.60
N THR A 65 -19.80 -2.38 0.61
CA THR A 65 -21.17 -2.63 1.08
C THR A 65 -21.38 -1.87 2.38
N PRO A 66 -22.12 -0.75 2.37
CA PRO A 66 -22.50 -0.05 3.58
C PRO A 66 -23.64 -0.78 4.32
N SER A 67 -23.76 -0.57 5.63
CA SER A 67 -24.90 -1.07 6.41
C SER A 67 -26.22 -0.33 6.10
N ASP A 68 -26.15 0.86 5.49
CA ASP A 68 -27.27 1.66 4.99
C ASP A 68 -27.06 1.88 3.49
N GLU A 69 -27.90 1.27 2.66
CA GLU A 69 -27.83 1.34 1.20
C GLU A 69 -28.04 2.75 0.62
N THR A 70 -28.47 3.70 1.45
CA THR A 70 -28.60 5.12 1.07
C THR A 70 -27.37 5.94 1.44
N ALA A 71 -26.42 5.36 2.14
CA ALA A 71 -25.22 6.07 2.57
C ALA A 71 -24.33 6.42 1.38
N THR A 72 -23.88 7.67 1.37
CA THR A 72 -22.83 8.13 0.46
C THR A 72 -21.49 8.07 1.16
N TYR A 73 -20.45 7.71 0.45
CA TYR A 73 -19.11 7.54 0.99
C TYR A 73 -18.03 7.86 -0.05
N TYR A 74 -16.89 8.29 0.44
CA TYR A 74 -15.64 8.35 -0.30
C TYR A 74 -14.99 6.97 -0.34
N CYS A 75 -14.35 6.62 -1.46
CA CYS A 75 -13.48 5.46 -1.57
C CYS A 75 -12.21 5.80 -2.33
N GLY A 76 -11.06 5.45 -1.76
CA GLY A 76 -9.75 5.71 -2.40
C GLY A 76 -8.64 4.81 -1.89
N ILE A 77 -7.55 4.74 -2.66
CA ILE A 77 -6.34 3.99 -2.31
C ILE A 77 -5.37 4.93 -1.61
N HIS A 78 -4.78 4.48 -0.51
CA HIS A 78 -3.76 5.22 0.23
C HIS A 78 -2.60 4.29 0.57
N SER A 79 -1.35 4.77 0.49
CA SER A 79 -0.22 3.98 0.96
C SER A 79 -0.34 3.78 2.47
N GLU A 80 -0.03 2.58 2.96
CA GLU A 80 -0.07 2.29 4.40
C GLU A 80 0.84 3.24 5.19
N ALA A 81 1.99 3.60 4.62
CA ALA A 81 2.91 4.57 5.20
C ALA A 81 2.27 5.96 5.39
N SER A 82 1.41 6.40 4.46
CA SER A 82 0.70 7.68 4.55
C SER A 82 -0.40 7.70 5.60
N LEU A 83 -0.89 6.53 6.00
CA LEU A 83 -1.92 6.38 7.03
C LEU A 83 -1.34 6.23 8.45
N LEU A 84 -0.05 5.90 8.55
CA LEU A 84 0.59 5.59 9.82
C LEU A 84 0.67 6.83 10.73
N GLY A 85 0.02 6.74 11.89
CA GLY A 85 0.05 7.80 12.89
C GLY A 85 -0.75 9.06 12.56
N ILE A 86 -1.51 9.07 11.45
CA ILE A 86 -2.37 10.20 11.10
C ILE A 86 -3.69 10.10 11.87
N PRO A 87 -4.10 11.13 12.63
CA PRO A 87 -5.41 11.18 13.25
C PRO A 87 -6.52 11.19 12.18
N THR A 88 -7.62 10.45 12.43
CA THR A 88 -8.78 10.37 11.51
C THR A 88 -9.26 11.73 11.02
N ALA A 89 -9.40 12.72 11.91
CA ALA A 89 -9.81 14.07 11.54
C ALA A 89 -8.84 14.78 10.58
N THR A 90 -7.56 14.44 10.62
CA THR A 90 -6.56 14.97 9.68
C THR A 90 -6.68 14.30 8.32
N LEU A 91 -6.83 12.97 8.30
CA LEU A 91 -7.07 12.20 7.08
C LEU A 91 -8.33 12.70 6.35
N LEU A 92 -9.45 12.86 7.06
CA LEU A 92 -10.70 13.35 6.47
C LEU A 92 -10.56 14.76 5.89
N ARG A 93 -9.79 15.64 6.54
CA ARG A 93 -9.49 16.99 5.98
C ARG A 93 -8.64 16.91 4.71
N GLN A 94 -7.68 16.01 4.64
CA GLN A 94 -6.88 15.79 3.44
C GLN A 94 -7.76 15.29 2.30
N ILE A 95 -8.62 14.30 2.56
CA ILE A 95 -9.59 13.79 1.58
C ILE A 95 -10.54 14.91 1.12
N ALA A 96 -11.07 15.72 2.02
CA ALA A 96 -11.94 16.85 1.70
C ALA A 96 -11.27 17.92 0.83
N SER A 97 -9.94 17.98 0.81
CA SER A 97 -9.19 18.91 -0.02
C SER A 97 -8.84 18.39 -1.41
N LEU A 98 -9.23 17.16 -1.75
CA LEU A 98 -9.03 16.60 -3.08
C LEU A 98 -9.84 17.36 -4.12
N GLY A 99 -9.20 17.68 -5.24
CA GLY A 99 -9.87 18.39 -6.35
C GLY A 99 -10.85 17.53 -7.13
N ASP A 100 -10.76 16.20 -6.99
CA ASP A 100 -11.57 15.17 -7.65
C ASP A 100 -12.48 14.40 -6.66
N LEU A 101 -12.79 15.01 -5.51
CA LEU A 101 -13.60 14.35 -4.46
C LEU A 101 -14.92 13.81 -5.01
N ASP A 102 -15.64 14.61 -5.82
CA ASP A 102 -16.94 14.22 -6.36
C ASP A 102 -16.87 12.96 -7.24
N GLU A 103 -15.75 12.72 -7.91
CA GLU A 103 -15.51 11.54 -8.74
C GLU A 103 -15.23 10.28 -7.90
N ARG A 104 -14.91 10.46 -6.62
CA ARG A 104 -14.59 9.39 -5.66
C ARG A 104 -15.73 9.13 -4.66
N LEU A 105 -16.86 9.77 -4.85
CA LEU A 105 -18.06 9.54 -4.03
C LEU A 105 -18.95 8.47 -4.65
N HIS A 106 -19.37 7.53 -3.83
CA HIS A 106 -20.22 6.39 -4.19
C HIS A 106 -21.44 6.34 -3.26
N THR A 107 -22.49 5.64 -3.65
CA THR A 107 -23.72 5.49 -2.83
C THR A 107 -24.22 4.06 -2.87
N GLY A 108 -24.52 3.50 -1.69
CA GLY A 108 -25.02 2.15 -1.57
C GLY A 108 -23.97 1.08 -1.88
N THR A 109 -24.40 -0.15 -2.09
CA THR A 109 -23.52 -1.26 -2.47
C THR A 109 -23.07 -1.11 -3.92
N GLU A 110 -21.78 -0.96 -4.14
CA GLU A 110 -21.19 -0.79 -5.47
C GLU A 110 -19.90 -1.58 -5.65
N GLU A 111 -19.66 -2.04 -6.88
CA GLU A 111 -18.41 -2.67 -7.31
C GLU A 111 -17.83 -1.85 -8.46
N PHE A 112 -16.60 -1.39 -8.31
CA PHE A 112 -15.92 -0.50 -9.25
C PHE A 112 -14.41 -0.67 -9.20
N THR A 113 -13.71 -0.04 -10.13
CA THR A 113 -12.24 0.01 -10.14
C THR A 113 -11.78 1.41 -9.80
N ILE A 114 -10.92 1.52 -8.79
CA ILE A 114 -10.21 2.76 -8.49
C ILE A 114 -8.99 2.82 -9.40
N ALA A 115 -9.03 3.73 -10.37
CA ALA A 115 -7.94 3.95 -11.30
C ALA A 115 -6.90 4.87 -10.65
N GLU A 116 -5.77 4.28 -10.24
CA GLU A 116 -4.65 4.99 -9.61
C GLU A 116 -3.35 4.26 -9.94
N THR A 117 -2.28 5.01 -10.21
CA THR A 117 -0.97 4.39 -10.45
C THR A 117 -0.39 3.90 -9.13
N LEU A 118 -0.21 2.59 -9.03
CA LEU A 118 0.33 1.94 -7.84
C LEU A 118 1.77 1.49 -8.10
N THR A 119 2.64 1.78 -7.16
CA THR A 119 4.03 1.32 -7.20
C THR A 119 4.10 -0.12 -6.69
N PRO A 120 4.71 -1.05 -7.44
CA PRO A 120 4.93 -2.41 -6.97
C PRO A 120 5.63 -2.48 -5.60
N ILE A 121 5.33 -3.52 -4.83
CA ILE A 121 5.89 -3.80 -3.49
C ILE A 121 5.45 -2.79 -2.40
N THR A 122 4.89 -1.64 -2.78
CA THR A 122 4.35 -0.68 -1.80
C THR A 122 3.06 -1.21 -1.19
N SER A 123 2.96 -1.13 0.14
CA SER A 123 1.75 -1.53 0.88
C SER A 123 0.69 -0.44 0.83
N TYR A 124 -0.52 -0.81 0.42
CA TYR A 124 -1.68 0.07 0.28
C TYR A 124 -2.86 -0.44 1.09
N LYS A 125 -3.80 0.47 1.39
CA LYS A 125 -5.12 0.17 1.93
C LYS A 125 -6.19 0.95 1.18
N ILE A 126 -7.37 0.35 1.06
CA ILE A 126 -8.58 1.07 0.65
C ILE A 126 -9.09 1.81 1.88
N VAL A 127 -9.36 3.10 1.72
CA VAL A 127 -10.01 3.96 2.72
C VAL A 127 -11.42 4.24 2.26
N VAL A 128 -12.40 3.92 3.09
CA VAL A 128 -13.81 4.31 2.90
C VAL A 128 -14.18 5.26 4.02
N ALA A 129 -14.81 6.39 3.70
CA ALA A 129 -15.23 7.39 4.68
C ALA A 129 -16.65 7.90 4.37
N GLY A 130 -17.53 7.84 5.34
CA GLY A 130 -18.92 8.30 5.21
C GLY A 130 -19.02 9.80 4.93
N TYR A 131 -19.91 10.18 4.00
CA TYR A 131 -20.13 11.56 3.58
C TYR A 131 -21.62 11.89 3.56
N ASP A 132 -22.02 12.99 4.17
CA ASP A 132 -23.46 13.37 4.30
C ASP A 132 -23.94 14.35 3.22
N GLY A 133 -23.11 14.65 2.23
CA GLY A 133 -23.34 15.62 1.17
C GLY A 133 -22.75 17.00 1.45
N LYS A 134 -22.16 17.21 2.63
CA LYS A 134 -21.50 18.46 3.04
C LYS A 134 -20.16 18.21 3.70
N GLU A 135 -20.11 17.24 4.62
CA GLU A 135 -18.94 16.92 5.39
C GLU A 135 -18.82 15.41 5.65
N PHE A 136 -17.64 14.97 6.05
CA PHE A 136 -17.41 13.59 6.45
C PHE A 136 -18.04 13.32 7.82
N THR A 137 -18.79 12.21 7.93
CA THR A 137 -19.51 11.84 9.16
C THR A 137 -18.61 11.35 10.28
N GLY A 138 -17.35 11.03 9.96
CA GLY A 138 -16.40 10.41 10.87
C GLY A 138 -16.39 8.88 10.83
N ASP A 139 -17.38 8.27 10.16
CA ASP A 139 -17.39 6.82 9.92
C ASP A 139 -16.32 6.47 8.90
N ILE A 140 -15.34 5.64 9.30
CA ILE A 140 -14.22 5.25 8.44
C ILE A 140 -14.00 3.74 8.51
N ALA A 141 -13.70 3.13 7.37
CA ALA A 141 -13.29 1.75 7.27
C ALA A 141 -12.00 1.65 6.45
N LEU A 142 -11.14 0.72 6.82
CA LEU A 142 -9.90 0.41 6.12
C LEU A 142 -9.94 -1.06 5.68
N SER A 143 -9.46 -1.35 4.48
CA SER A 143 -9.24 -2.73 4.05
C SER A 143 -8.05 -3.36 4.78
N GLU A 144 -7.88 -4.67 4.62
CA GLU A 144 -6.58 -5.30 4.81
C GLU A 144 -5.55 -4.64 3.87
N ALA A 145 -4.29 -4.67 4.27
CA ALA A 145 -3.20 -4.17 3.45
C ALA A 145 -3.00 -5.07 2.22
N PHE A 146 -2.71 -4.46 1.08
CA PHE A 146 -2.37 -5.16 -0.15
C PHE A 146 -1.18 -4.49 -0.83
N ALA A 147 -0.47 -5.24 -1.65
CA ALA A 147 0.58 -4.73 -2.51
C ALA A 147 0.33 -5.24 -3.93
N VAL A 148 0.77 -4.46 -4.90
CA VAL A 148 0.78 -4.90 -6.29
C VAL A 148 2.06 -5.70 -6.50
N GLU A 149 1.91 -6.90 -7.04
CA GLU A 149 3.06 -7.68 -7.44
C GLU A 149 3.75 -7.00 -8.63
N PRO A 150 5.09 -6.97 -8.66
CA PRO A 150 5.80 -6.53 -9.84
C PRO A 150 5.38 -7.40 -11.03
N PRO A 151 5.36 -6.85 -12.25
CA PRO A 151 4.96 -7.61 -13.43
C PRO A 151 5.74 -8.93 -13.49
N ALA A 152 4.99 -10.04 -13.61
CA ALA A 152 5.54 -11.38 -13.62
C ALA A 152 6.39 -11.60 -14.87
N GLY A 153 7.67 -11.40 -14.72
CA GLY A 153 8.72 -11.77 -15.64
C GLY A 153 10.01 -11.85 -14.85
N PRO A 154 10.94 -12.75 -15.20
CA PRO A 154 12.28 -12.61 -14.65
C PRO A 154 12.73 -11.21 -15.02
N ALA A 155 13.03 -10.37 -14.04
CA ALA A 155 13.83 -9.18 -14.26
C ALA A 155 15.18 -9.69 -14.79
N ALA A 156 15.23 -9.94 -16.09
CA ALA A 156 16.45 -10.40 -16.74
C ALA A 156 17.28 -9.15 -16.98
N PHE A 157 18.42 -9.11 -16.34
CA PHE A 157 19.42 -8.09 -16.55
C PHE A 157 20.63 -8.73 -17.20
N THR A 158 21.30 -7.99 -18.09
CA THR A 158 22.67 -8.29 -18.48
C THR A 158 23.58 -7.29 -17.81
N PHE A 159 24.66 -7.79 -17.24
CA PHE A 159 25.69 -6.99 -16.59
C PHE A 159 26.99 -7.09 -17.39
N GLU A 160 27.62 -5.96 -17.67
CA GLU A 160 28.95 -5.91 -18.28
C GLU A 160 29.87 -5.05 -17.41
N VAL A 161 30.91 -5.66 -16.85
CA VAL A 161 31.95 -4.92 -16.13
C VAL A 161 32.89 -4.29 -17.14
N LYS A 162 32.79 -2.96 -17.31
CA LYS A 162 33.60 -2.18 -18.26
C LYS A 162 34.99 -1.89 -17.72
N GLU A 163 35.07 -1.49 -16.46
CA GLU A 163 36.29 -1.14 -15.82
C GLU A 163 36.37 -1.81 -14.43
N LYS A 164 37.55 -2.25 -14.06
CA LYS A 164 37.85 -2.82 -12.77
C LYS A 164 39.18 -2.28 -12.27
N SER A 165 39.15 -1.50 -11.24
CA SER A 165 40.34 -0.98 -10.59
C SER A 165 40.47 -1.48 -9.16
N PHE A 166 41.45 -0.99 -8.44
CA PHE A 166 41.75 -1.38 -7.06
C PHE A 166 40.60 -1.08 -6.09
N ASP A 167 39.88 0.00 -6.30
CA ASP A 167 38.89 0.56 -5.38
C ASP A 167 37.57 0.97 -6.07
N ASN A 168 37.45 0.68 -7.36
CA ASN A 168 36.33 1.09 -8.18
C ASN A 168 36.02 0.07 -9.27
N THR A 169 34.75 0.02 -9.65
CA THR A 169 34.27 -0.71 -10.82
C THR A 169 33.23 0.13 -11.56
N VAL A 170 33.19 -0.03 -12.89
CA VAL A 170 32.19 0.53 -13.78
C VAL A 170 31.40 -0.63 -14.37
N ILE A 171 30.07 -0.61 -14.19
CA ILE A 171 29.18 -1.69 -14.60
C ILE A 171 28.06 -1.10 -15.48
N ASP A 172 27.93 -1.66 -16.69
CA ASP A 172 26.76 -1.43 -17.50
C ASP A 172 25.68 -2.44 -17.13
N ILE A 173 24.48 -1.94 -16.88
CA ILE A 173 23.29 -2.71 -16.58
C ILE A 173 22.29 -2.50 -17.71
N THR A 174 21.84 -3.57 -18.33
CA THR A 174 20.82 -3.52 -19.36
C THR A 174 19.66 -4.41 -18.96
N PRO A 175 18.50 -3.82 -18.61
CA PRO A 175 17.29 -4.59 -18.32
C PRO A 175 16.69 -5.14 -19.62
N LEU A 176 16.07 -6.32 -19.56
CA LEU A 176 15.35 -6.89 -20.69
C LEU A 176 14.11 -6.06 -21.05
N ALA A 177 13.42 -5.52 -20.03
CA ALA A 177 12.30 -4.60 -20.17
C ALA A 177 12.77 -3.18 -19.81
N ALA A 178 13.00 -2.35 -20.82
CA ALA A 178 13.60 -1.03 -20.63
C ALA A 178 12.71 -0.03 -19.89
N GLU A 179 11.40 -0.25 -19.89
CA GLU A 179 10.40 0.61 -19.21
C GLU A 179 10.18 0.29 -17.73
N VAL A 180 10.67 -0.85 -17.26
CA VAL A 180 10.51 -1.27 -15.86
C VAL A 180 11.56 -0.59 -14.99
N PRO A 181 11.16 0.20 -13.97
CA PRO A 181 12.10 0.76 -13.01
C PRO A 181 12.79 -0.34 -12.21
N TYR A 182 14.06 -0.15 -11.90
CA TYR A 182 14.83 -1.08 -11.09
C TYR A 182 15.78 -0.35 -10.15
N PHE A 183 16.11 -0.98 -9.05
CA PHE A 183 17.14 -0.54 -8.12
C PHE A 183 18.42 -1.33 -8.39
N ALA A 184 19.56 -0.67 -8.32
CA ALA A 184 20.86 -1.32 -8.42
C ALA A 184 21.82 -0.77 -7.35
N GLU A 185 22.49 -1.66 -6.67
CA GLU A 185 23.47 -1.37 -5.64
C GLU A 185 24.63 -2.36 -5.73
N VAL A 186 25.81 -1.95 -5.34
CA VAL A 186 26.96 -2.82 -5.16
C VAL A 186 27.12 -3.13 -3.68
N LYS A 187 27.06 -4.39 -3.30
CA LYS A 187 27.07 -4.84 -1.90
C LYS A 187 28.05 -5.99 -1.70
N GLU A 188 28.67 -6.07 -0.53
CA GLU A 188 29.60 -7.17 -0.20
C GLU A 188 28.90 -8.53 -0.30
N ALA A 189 29.49 -9.46 -1.03
CA ALA A 189 28.94 -10.78 -1.24
C ALA A 189 28.66 -11.52 0.08
N ALA A 190 29.56 -11.41 1.06
CA ALA A 190 29.38 -12.03 2.36
C ALA A 190 28.13 -11.54 3.12
N VAL A 191 27.70 -10.30 2.89
CA VAL A 191 26.46 -9.75 3.46
C VAL A 191 25.25 -10.34 2.74
N CYS A 192 25.27 -10.34 1.41
CA CYS A 192 24.17 -10.88 0.60
C CYS A 192 23.98 -12.40 0.80
N ASP A 193 25.08 -13.16 0.85
CA ASP A 193 25.03 -14.61 1.05
C ASP A 193 24.43 -15.02 2.42
N ALA A 194 24.45 -14.11 3.39
CA ALA A 194 23.86 -14.33 4.72
C ALA A 194 22.36 -13.98 4.78
N MET A 195 21.79 -13.44 3.70
CA MET A 195 20.42 -12.95 3.64
C MET A 195 19.57 -13.71 2.61
N THR A 196 18.28 -13.69 2.77
CA THR A 196 17.32 -14.08 1.72
C THR A 196 17.03 -12.89 0.81
N ASP A 197 16.54 -13.14 -0.41
CA ASP A 197 16.13 -12.07 -1.34
C ASP A 197 15.13 -11.11 -0.69
N ASP A 198 14.13 -11.62 0.03
CA ASP A 198 13.15 -10.81 0.75
C ASP A 198 13.79 -9.94 1.85
N ALA A 199 14.82 -10.46 2.51
CA ALA A 199 15.53 -9.70 3.54
C ALA A 199 16.38 -8.58 2.92
N ILE A 200 17.02 -8.82 1.78
CA ILE A 200 17.75 -7.80 1.01
C ILE A 200 16.81 -6.70 0.55
N ILE A 201 15.67 -7.07 -0.04
CA ILE A 201 14.65 -6.12 -0.48
C ILE A 201 14.14 -5.28 0.70
N SER A 202 13.82 -5.93 1.82
CA SER A 202 13.34 -5.26 3.03
C SER A 202 14.38 -4.29 3.61
N GLU A 203 15.67 -4.66 3.58
CA GLU A 203 16.76 -3.77 4.01
C GLU A 203 16.86 -2.54 3.11
N ILE A 204 16.81 -2.71 1.80
CA ILE A 204 16.84 -1.61 0.82
C ILE A 204 15.66 -0.65 1.09
N LEU A 205 14.45 -1.18 1.22
CA LEU A 205 13.24 -0.38 1.48
C LEU A 205 13.32 0.35 2.82
N ASN A 206 13.87 -0.28 3.86
CA ASN A 206 14.07 0.34 5.17
C ASN A 206 15.13 1.44 5.14
N LEU A 207 16.21 1.23 4.37
CA LEU A 207 17.33 2.17 4.29
C LEU A 207 16.95 3.42 3.49
N TYR A 208 16.30 3.23 2.35
CA TYR A 208 15.99 4.32 1.43
C TYR A 208 14.58 4.88 1.63
N GLY A 209 13.61 4.06 2.08
CA GLY A 209 12.24 4.49 2.39
C GLY A 209 11.60 5.30 1.26
N SER A 210 11.08 6.49 1.57
CA SER A 210 10.50 7.42 0.60
C SER A 210 11.52 8.04 -0.39
N MET A 211 12.82 7.83 -0.17
CA MET A 211 13.88 8.28 -1.08
C MET A 211 14.27 7.21 -2.11
N ALA A 212 13.64 6.02 -2.07
CA ALA A 212 13.95 4.93 -2.99
C ALA A 212 13.80 5.36 -4.47
N GLU A 213 12.87 6.24 -4.77
CA GLU A 213 12.68 6.79 -6.11
C GLU A 213 13.92 7.51 -6.66
N TRP A 214 14.76 8.07 -5.81
CA TRP A 214 15.97 8.79 -6.22
C TRP A 214 17.10 7.85 -6.62
N PHE A 215 16.99 6.57 -6.26
CA PHE A 215 17.98 5.53 -6.52
C PHE A 215 17.45 4.46 -7.48
N THR A 216 16.35 4.74 -8.17
CA THR A 216 15.81 3.87 -9.21
C THR A 216 16.27 4.33 -10.59
N TYR A 217 16.54 3.34 -11.43
CA TYR A 217 16.94 3.54 -12.82
C TYR A 217 15.87 3.01 -13.75
N THR A 218 15.83 3.51 -14.97
CA THR A 218 14.95 3.03 -16.05
C THR A 218 15.76 2.91 -17.32
N GLY A 219 15.67 1.78 -18.00
CA GLY A 219 16.45 1.50 -19.20
C GLY A 219 17.92 1.18 -18.90
N PRO A 220 18.78 1.10 -19.93
CA PRO A 220 20.20 0.85 -19.77
C PRO A 220 20.89 1.95 -18.95
N THR A 221 21.71 1.54 -17.99
CA THR A 221 22.38 2.47 -17.07
C THR A 221 23.82 2.01 -16.81
N THR A 222 24.72 2.96 -16.67
CA THR A 222 26.10 2.73 -16.22
C THR A 222 26.23 3.24 -14.79
N ILE A 223 26.62 2.36 -13.88
CA ILE A 223 26.92 2.72 -12.49
C ILE A 223 28.41 2.65 -12.24
N THR A 224 28.87 3.52 -11.34
CA THR A 224 30.26 3.58 -10.89
C THR A 224 30.31 3.41 -9.39
N SER A 225 30.97 2.37 -8.88
CA SER A 225 30.94 2.06 -7.45
C SER A 225 31.40 3.23 -6.58
N SER A 226 32.47 3.90 -6.94
CA SER A 226 33.01 5.04 -6.17
C SER A 226 32.12 6.29 -6.21
N GLY A 227 31.30 6.46 -7.26
CA GLY A 227 30.36 7.58 -7.39
C GLY A 227 29.01 7.31 -6.74
N ASP A 228 28.50 6.10 -6.92
CA ASP A 228 27.14 5.74 -6.56
C ASP A 228 27.06 5.04 -5.20
N PHE A 229 28.05 4.20 -4.83
CA PHE A 229 27.97 3.33 -3.65
C PHE A 229 29.19 3.39 -2.73
N GLY A 230 30.20 4.15 -3.08
CA GLY A 230 31.42 4.31 -2.30
C GLY A 230 32.60 3.47 -2.78
N THR A 231 33.71 3.62 -2.09
CA THR A 231 35.01 2.97 -2.45
C THR A 231 34.96 1.51 -2.07
N LEU A 232 35.29 0.63 -3.03
CA LEU A 232 35.42 -0.81 -2.80
C LEU A 232 36.66 -1.14 -1.96
N VAL A 233 36.57 -2.19 -1.16
CA VAL A 233 37.69 -2.71 -0.35
C VAL A 233 38.44 -3.78 -1.16
N PRO A 234 39.71 -3.63 -1.41
CA PRO A 234 40.48 -4.63 -2.16
C PRO A 234 40.46 -6.01 -1.50
N GLY A 235 40.30 -7.06 -2.33
CA GLY A 235 40.26 -8.43 -1.87
C GLY A 235 38.91 -8.86 -1.26
N THR A 236 37.88 -8.00 -1.37
CA THR A 236 36.50 -8.31 -0.99
C THR A 236 35.69 -8.65 -2.25
N ASP A 237 34.88 -9.68 -2.18
CA ASP A 237 33.95 -10.05 -3.24
C ASP A 237 32.64 -9.24 -3.10
N TYR A 238 32.08 -8.78 -4.23
CA TYR A 238 30.89 -7.96 -4.33
C TYR A 238 29.89 -8.56 -5.33
N TYR A 239 28.61 -8.33 -5.06
CA TYR A 239 27.49 -8.55 -5.97
C TYR A 239 26.92 -7.24 -6.43
#